data_e0274f26772b939cbaaa8d1431e15340
#
_entry.id   e0274f26772b939cbaaa8d1431e15340
#
_cell.length_a   1.000
_cell.length_b   1.000
_cell.length_c   1.000
_cell.angle_alpha   90.00
_cell.angle_beta   90.00
_cell.angle_gamma   90.00
#
_symmetry.space_group_name_H-M   'P 1'
#
loop_
_entity.id
_entity.type
_entity.pdbx_description
1 polymer ?
#
loop_
_entity_poly.entity_id
_entity_poly.type
_entity_poly.pdbx_seq_one_letter_code
_entity_poly.pdbx_strand_id
1 'polypeptide(L)'
;MTHDDNIPRSALVAAGAAVAAGAPLRPQARAKGPLVWLDMDQQALDDAYDQIVYAPNREQVTKRRIANSERARAAIGAPERVAYGPTEIEKLDIYRSAQTHAPINIFVHGGAWRANRAADYACLAEPFVRAGAHFVILDFTNVDETGGSLFPMVEQVRRAVGWIYKNAGAFGGDASRLYLTSHSSGSHIGGCVVTHDWRRENLPVDILKGATLGSGMYDLKPVRLSKRSKYVKFTDEMEEALSAQRHLSKLNTPLILAYGSCETPEFQRQTRDFYAAVKAAGKPVELLVGEGYNHFEMLETLSNPYGLLGRAVLAQMQLGPR
;
A
#
# COMPACT_ATOMS: atom_id res chain seq x y z
N MET A 1 22.59 86.50 -12.01
CA MET A 1 21.14 86.62 -11.95
C MET A 1 20.63 85.25 -11.57
N THR A 2 20.72 84.81 -10.38
CA THR A 2 19.82 84.93 -9.21
C THR A 2 18.35 84.61 -9.53
N HIS A 3 17.87 83.49 -9.16
CA HIS A 3 16.61 83.33 -8.47
C HIS A 3 16.63 82.06 -7.62
N ASP A 4 16.63 82.29 -6.33
CA ASP A 4 16.25 81.39 -5.25
C ASP A 4 14.74 81.15 -5.33
N ASP A 5 14.30 79.89 -5.22
CA ASP A 5 12.93 79.58 -4.81
C ASP A 5 12.94 78.52 -3.73
N ASN A 6 12.71 79.01 -2.55
CA ASN A 6 12.64 78.35 -1.27
C ASN A 6 11.20 77.75 -1.07
N ILE A 7 11.00 76.48 -1.09
CA ILE A 7 9.73 75.87 -0.77
C ILE A 7 9.83 75.15 0.59
N PRO A 8 8.93 75.43 1.55
CA PRO A 8 9.01 74.84 2.89
C PRO A 8 8.54 73.40 2.92
N ARG A 9 9.33 72.55 3.54
CA ARG A 9 8.98 71.13 3.81
C ARG A 9 7.93 71.11 4.95
N SER A 10 6.68 70.81 4.58
CA SER A 10 5.64 70.45 5.54
C SER A 10 5.91 69.04 6.08
N ALA A 11 6.04 68.92 7.38
CA ALA A 11 6.18 67.61 8.07
C ALA A 11 4.84 66.87 8.03
N LEU A 12 4.79 65.78 7.30
CA LEU A 12 3.73 64.77 7.43
C LEU A 12 4.08 63.85 8.61
N VAL A 13 3.37 63.97 9.70
CA VAL A 13 3.39 62.99 10.80
C VAL A 13 2.52 61.82 10.35
N ALA A 14 3.14 60.73 9.95
CA ALA A 14 2.47 59.45 9.67
C ALA A 14 2.21 58.74 11.00
N ALA A 15 0.95 58.72 11.43
CA ALA A 15 0.51 57.87 12.54
C ALA A 15 0.53 56.39 12.05
N GLY A 16 1.59 55.69 12.41
CA GLY A 16 1.68 54.25 12.18
C GLY A 16 0.75 53.51 13.16
N ALA A 17 -0.39 53.02 12.64
CA ALA A 17 -1.19 52.03 13.36
C ALA A 17 -0.42 50.71 13.35
N ALA A 18 0.14 50.32 14.50
CA ALA A 18 0.71 48.97 14.68
C ALA A 18 -0.42 47.96 14.65
N VAL A 19 -0.55 47.25 13.52
CA VAL A 19 -1.35 46.01 13.45
C VAL A 19 -0.63 44.95 14.26
N ALA A 20 -1.13 44.69 15.45
CA ALA A 20 -0.68 43.56 16.25
C ALA A 20 -0.97 42.26 15.44
N ALA A 21 0.08 41.68 14.87
CA ALA A 21 -0.02 40.34 14.27
C ALA A 21 -0.43 39.40 15.38
N GLY A 22 -1.69 38.94 15.35
CA GLY A 22 -2.19 37.93 16.26
C GLY A 22 -1.34 36.66 16.10
N ALA A 23 -0.72 36.19 17.18
CA ALA A 23 -0.03 34.94 17.19
C ALA A 23 -1.01 33.83 16.68
N PRO A 24 -0.56 32.89 15.83
CA PRO A 24 -1.42 31.84 15.38
C PRO A 24 -1.96 31.09 16.61
N LEU A 25 -3.28 31.00 16.71
CA LEU A 25 -3.95 30.20 17.74
C LEU A 25 -3.44 28.79 17.63
N ARG A 26 -2.60 28.35 18.56
CA ARG A 26 -2.25 26.94 18.69
C ARG A 26 -3.55 26.18 18.91
N PRO A 27 -3.85 25.13 18.11
CA PRO A 27 -5.01 24.31 18.38
C PRO A 27 -4.92 23.86 19.83
N GLN A 28 -5.94 24.15 20.63
CA GLN A 28 -6.01 23.65 21.99
C GLN A 28 -5.97 22.13 21.93
N ALA A 29 -5.01 21.53 22.61
CA ALA A 29 -4.90 20.07 22.70
C ALA A 29 -6.22 19.55 23.30
N ARG A 30 -6.93 18.73 22.54
CA ARG A 30 -8.15 18.07 23.02
C ARG A 30 -7.82 17.25 24.27
N ALA A 31 -8.65 17.33 25.30
CA ALA A 31 -8.54 16.44 26.46
C ALA A 31 -8.69 14.98 25.98
N LYS A 32 -7.74 14.10 26.37
CA LYS A 32 -7.82 12.67 26.06
C LYS A 32 -8.98 12.03 26.79
N GLY A 33 -9.75 11.20 26.06
CA GLY A 33 -10.71 10.27 26.65
C GLY A 33 -10.04 9.05 27.31
N PRO A 34 -10.82 8.07 27.77
CA PRO A 34 -10.30 6.79 28.24
C PRO A 34 -9.44 6.12 27.15
N LEU A 35 -8.30 5.54 27.55
CA LEU A 35 -7.40 4.85 26.64
C LEU A 35 -8.02 3.53 26.17
N VAL A 36 -7.99 3.26 24.88
CA VAL A 36 -8.51 2.03 24.25
C VAL A 36 -7.41 1.17 23.63
N TRP A 37 -6.30 1.82 23.24
CA TRP A 37 -5.14 1.13 22.67
C TRP A 37 -3.86 1.91 22.96
N LEU A 38 -2.90 1.27 23.63
CA LEU A 38 -1.65 1.92 24.06
C LEU A 38 -1.95 3.27 24.74
N ASP A 39 -1.38 4.35 24.24
CA ASP A 39 -1.59 5.73 24.73
C ASP A 39 -2.72 6.48 24.00
N MET A 40 -3.52 5.81 23.16
CA MET A 40 -4.58 6.37 22.35
C MET A 40 -5.96 6.19 22.98
N ASP A 41 -6.73 7.27 23.00
CA ASP A 41 -8.18 7.19 23.17
C ASP A 41 -8.86 6.84 21.85
N GLN A 42 -10.18 6.66 21.82
CA GLN A 42 -10.93 6.23 20.64
C GLN A 42 -10.70 7.16 19.43
N GLN A 43 -10.71 8.49 19.63
CA GLN A 43 -10.53 9.42 18.52
C GLN A 43 -9.12 9.35 17.94
N ALA A 44 -8.10 9.28 18.80
CA ALA A 44 -6.71 9.15 18.36
C ALA A 44 -6.48 7.83 17.59
N LEU A 45 -7.08 6.73 18.05
CA LEU A 45 -7.00 5.44 17.36
C LEU A 45 -7.76 5.48 16.01
N ASP A 46 -8.94 6.10 15.96
CA ASP A 46 -9.71 6.25 14.74
C ASP A 46 -8.94 7.05 13.68
N ASP A 47 -8.28 8.14 14.09
CA ASP A 47 -7.43 8.96 13.22
C ASP A 47 -6.17 8.20 12.79
N ALA A 48 -5.59 7.38 13.67
CA ALA A 48 -4.42 6.56 13.36
C ALA A 48 -4.71 5.45 12.33
N TYR A 49 -5.99 5.16 12.05
CA TYR A 49 -6.43 4.29 10.96
C TYR A 49 -7.08 5.05 9.79
N ASP A 50 -6.98 6.38 9.76
CA ASP A 50 -7.45 7.24 8.67
C ASP A 50 -6.28 7.94 7.96
N GLN A 51 -5.80 7.34 6.89
CA GLN A 51 -4.71 7.91 6.10
C GLN A 51 -5.04 9.27 5.47
N ILE A 52 -6.33 9.62 5.35
CA ILE A 52 -6.75 10.91 4.77
C ILE A 52 -6.30 12.09 5.64
N VAL A 53 -6.31 11.90 6.97
CA VAL A 53 -5.88 12.91 7.93
C VAL A 53 -4.40 13.29 7.73
N TYR A 54 -3.59 12.33 7.28
CA TYR A 54 -2.14 12.46 7.13
C TYR A 54 -1.70 12.71 5.67
N ALA A 55 -2.63 12.75 4.73
CA ALA A 55 -2.33 12.90 3.29
C ALA A 55 -3.19 14.00 2.65
N PRO A 56 -2.88 15.28 2.87
CA PRO A 56 -3.66 16.40 2.34
C PRO A 56 -3.66 16.46 0.81
N ASN A 57 -2.66 15.85 0.15
CA ASN A 57 -2.52 15.79 -1.31
C ASN A 57 -3.08 14.50 -1.93
N ARG A 58 -3.83 13.69 -1.17
CA ARG A 58 -4.37 12.39 -1.61
C ARG A 58 -5.10 12.47 -2.96
N GLU A 59 -5.90 13.52 -3.16
CA GLU A 59 -6.68 13.66 -4.40
C GLU A 59 -5.77 13.84 -5.62
N GLN A 60 -4.71 14.66 -5.50
CA GLN A 60 -3.74 14.87 -6.56
C GLN A 60 -2.99 13.57 -6.88
N VAL A 61 -2.57 12.82 -5.86
CA VAL A 61 -1.89 11.52 -6.03
C VAL A 61 -2.81 10.53 -6.74
N THR A 62 -4.09 10.45 -6.34
CA THR A 62 -5.07 9.58 -6.98
C THR A 62 -5.32 9.95 -8.44
N LYS A 63 -5.47 11.26 -8.75
CA LYS A 63 -5.63 11.73 -10.13
C LYS A 63 -4.41 11.39 -10.99
N ARG A 64 -3.19 11.59 -10.47
CA ARG A 64 -1.96 11.18 -11.17
C ARG A 64 -1.91 9.69 -11.45
N ARG A 65 -2.29 8.85 -10.48
CA ARG A 65 -2.32 7.39 -10.65
C ARG A 65 -3.26 6.98 -11.79
N ILE A 66 -4.47 7.56 -11.86
CA ILE A 66 -5.44 7.30 -12.92
C ILE A 66 -4.86 7.71 -14.29
N ALA A 67 -4.38 8.95 -14.42
CA ALA A 67 -3.81 9.44 -15.66
C ALA A 67 -2.55 8.64 -16.09
N ASN A 68 -1.71 8.24 -15.14
CA ASN A 68 -0.56 7.39 -15.40
C ASN A 68 -0.97 5.98 -15.82
N SER A 69 -2.07 5.44 -15.29
CA SER A 69 -2.60 4.13 -15.70
C SER A 69 -3.11 4.13 -17.13
N GLU A 70 -3.73 5.22 -17.58
CA GLU A 70 -4.12 5.40 -18.98
C GLU A 70 -2.89 5.47 -19.90
N ARG A 71 -1.88 6.25 -19.53
CA ARG A 71 -0.60 6.33 -20.26
C ARG A 71 0.14 5.00 -20.31
N ALA A 72 0.17 4.25 -19.21
CA ALA A 72 0.80 2.94 -19.17
C ALA A 72 0.10 1.97 -20.15
N ARG A 73 -1.24 1.92 -20.14
CA ARG A 73 -1.98 1.09 -21.13
C ARG A 73 -1.69 1.48 -22.57
N ALA A 74 -1.54 2.76 -22.85
CA ALA A 74 -1.16 3.22 -24.18
C ALA A 74 0.28 2.81 -24.57
N ALA A 75 1.19 2.72 -23.58
CA ALA A 75 2.61 2.43 -23.78
C ALA A 75 2.92 0.93 -23.87
N ILE A 76 2.28 0.09 -23.03
CA ILE A 76 2.56 -1.35 -22.94
C ILE A 76 1.40 -2.24 -23.39
N GLY A 77 0.30 -1.65 -23.87
CA GLY A 77 -0.91 -2.36 -24.30
C GLY A 77 -1.92 -2.61 -23.18
N ALA A 78 -3.13 -3.01 -23.56
CA ALA A 78 -4.15 -3.46 -22.63
C ALA A 78 -3.75 -4.83 -22.00
N PRO A 79 -4.16 -5.11 -20.76
CA PRO A 79 -3.90 -6.41 -20.15
C PRO A 79 -4.77 -7.50 -20.80
N GLU A 80 -4.30 -8.73 -20.72
CA GLU A 80 -5.15 -9.89 -20.87
C GLU A 80 -5.95 -10.08 -19.58
N ARG A 81 -7.29 -10.07 -19.69
CA ARG A 81 -8.16 -10.25 -18.52
C ARG A 81 -8.66 -11.68 -18.44
N VAL A 82 -8.32 -12.36 -17.33
CA VAL A 82 -8.55 -13.80 -17.16
C VAL A 82 -9.28 -14.05 -15.84
N ALA A 83 -10.24 -15.01 -15.84
CA ALA A 83 -10.88 -15.48 -14.62
C ALA A 83 -9.97 -16.50 -13.89
N TYR A 84 -9.81 -16.33 -12.58
CA TYR A 84 -9.10 -17.26 -11.71
C TYR A 84 -10.02 -18.03 -10.76
N GLY A 85 -11.29 -17.66 -10.71
CA GLY A 85 -12.30 -18.26 -9.84
C GLY A 85 -13.71 -18.16 -10.42
N PRO A 86 -14.71 -18.68 -9.69
CA PRO A 86 -16.06 -18.86 -10.21
C PRO A 86 -16.93 -17.60 -10.23
N THR A 87 -16.57 -16.57 -9.47
CA THR A 87 -17.39 -15.35 -9.39
C THR A 87 -16.95 -14.31 -10.41
N GLU A 88 -17.86 -13.39 -10.77
CA GLU A 88 -17.59 -12.36 -11.78
C GLU A 88 -16.40 -11.46 -11.42
N ILE A 89 -16.17 -11.21 -10.13
CA ILE A 89 -15.06 -10.38 -9.65
C ILE A 89 -13.72 -11.11 -9.67
N GLU A 90 -13.69 -12.45 -9.62
CA GLU A 90 -12.47 -13.24 -9.55
C GLU A 90 -11.73 -13.24 -10.90
N LYS A 91 -11.23 -12.08 -11.29
CA LYS A 91 -10.46 -11.84 -12.50
C LYS A 91 -9.12 -11.20 -12.17
N LEU A 92 -8.18 -11.36 -13.07
CA LEU A 92 -6.88 -10.72 -13.00
C LEU A 92 -6.52 -10.11 -14.35
N ASP A 93 -5.77 -9.03 -14.31
CA ASP A 93 -5.23 -8.33 -15.47
C ASP A 93 -3.74 -8.72 -15.61
N ILE A 94 -3.39 -9.40 -16.71
CA ILE A 94 -2.01 -9.81 -17.00
C ILE A 94 -1.40 -8.83 -18.00
N TYR A 95 -0.40 -8.06 -17.56
CA TYR A 95 0.47 -7.27 -18.43
C TYR A 95 1.69 -8.12 -18.78
N ARG A 96 1.78 -8.55 -20.04
CA ARG A 96 2.84 -9.45 -20.49
C ARG A 96 4.11 -8.70 -20.90
N SER A 97 5.26 -9.19 -20.48
CA SER A 97 6.54 -8.83 -21.09
C SER A 97 6.78 -9.67 -22.34
N ALA A 98 7.70 -9.23 -23.19
CA ALA A 98 8.11 -9.99 -24.38
C ALA A 98 9.03 -11.19 -24.05
N GLN A 99 9.47 -11.35 -22.79
CA GLN A 99 10.35 -12.41 -22.36
C GLN A 99 9.60 -13.72 -22.21
N THR A 100 10.20 -14.81 -22.69
CA THR A 100 9.76 -16.18 -22.39
C THR A 100 10.25 -16.62 -21.01
N HIS A 101 9.48 -17.43 -20.30
CA HIS A 101 9.80 -17.82 -18.92
C HIS A 101 10.07 -16.61 -18.01
N ALA A 102 9.24 -15.56 -18.19
CA ALA A 102 9.36 -14.33 -17.44
C ALA A 102 9.01 -14.52 -15.97
N PRO A 103 9.71 -13.87 -15.03
CA PRO A 103 9.25 -13.82 -13.64
C PRO A 103 7.90 -13.08 -13.59
N ILE A 104 7.11 -13.39 -12.56
CA ILE A 104 5.76 -12.85 -12.41
C ILE A 104 5.69 -12.07 -11.10
N ASN A 105 5.31 -10.78 -11.17
CA ASN A 105 4.94 -9.99 -9.99
C ASN A 105 3.41 -9.94 -9.88
N ILE A 106 2.88 -10.37 -8.75
CA ILE A 106 1.46 -10.35 -8.42
C ILE A 106 1.19 -9.14 -7.54
N PHE A 107 0.31 -8.25 -7.96
CA PHE A 107 -0.04 -7.06 -7.18
C PHE A 107 -1.42 -7.19 -6.53
N VAL A 108 -1.45 -7.00 -5.20
CA VAL A 108 -2.67 -6.97 -4.39
C VAL A 108 -2.93 -5.53 -3.94
N HIS A 109 -3.97 -4.92 -4.50
CA HIS A 109 -4.27 -3.51 -4.26
C HIS A 109 -4.89 -3.24 -2.87
N GLY A 110 -4.70 -2.01 -2.40
CA GLY A 110 -5.38 -1.46 -1.22
C GLY A 110 -6.78 -0.94 -1.52
N GLY A 111 -7.27 -0.08 -0.62
CA GLY A 111 -8.61 0.54 -0.74
C GLY A 111 -9.46 0.30 0.49
N ALA A 112 -8.84 0.11 1.65
CA ALA A 112 -9.50 -0.12 2.95
C ALA A 112 -10.50 -1.30 2.92
N TRP A 113 -10.21 -2.31 2.10
CA TRP A 113 -11.05 -3.49 1.81
C TRP A 113 -12.40 -3.17 1.13
N ARG A 114 -12.64 -1.94 0.69
CA ARG A 114 -13.94 -1.45 0.17
C ARG A 114 -13.90 -0.96 -1.26
N ALA A 115 -12.73 -0.57 -1.76
CA ALA A 115 -12.61 0.17 -3.00
C ALA A 115 -11.46 -0.31 -3.88
N ASN A 116 -11.42 0.22 -5.09
CA ASN A 116 -10.45 0.00 -6.15
C ASN A 116 -10.65 -1.31 -6.95
N ARG A 117 -10.07 -1.31 -8.13
CA ARG A 117 -10.06 -2.45 -9.06
C ARG A 117 -8.69 -2.53 -9.73
N ALA A 118 -8.38 -3.67 -10.34
CA ALA A 118 -7.13 -3.90 -11.07
C ALA A 118 -6.84 -2.80 -12.10
N ALA A 119 -7.87 -2.34 -12.81
CA ALA A 119 -7.76 -1.28 -13.81
C ALA A 119 -7.20 0.06 -13.29
N ASP A 120 -7.33 0.32 -11.99
CA ASP A 120 -6.84 1.56 -11.36
C ASP A 120 -5.31 1.60 -11.19
N TYR A 121 -4.63 0.47 -11.45
CA TYR A 121 -3.21 0.28 -11.09
C TYR A 121 -2.31 -0.08 -12.28
N ALA A 122 -2.77 0.08 -13.51
CA ALA A 122 -1.98 -0.22 -14.71
C ALA A 122 -0.61 0.50 -14.75
N CYS A 123 -0.52 1.70 -14.15
CA CYS A 123 0.74 2.44 -14.06
C CYS A 123 1.86 1.69 -13.33
N LEU A 124 1.53 0.73 -12.49
CA LEU A 124 2.51 -0.07 -11.77
C LEU A 124 3.13 -1.14 -12.67
N ALA A 125 2.45 -1.55 -13.75
CA ALA A 125 2.90 -2.63 -14.60
C ALA A 125 4.08 -2.24 -15.52
N GLU A 126 4.12 -0.99 -16.00
CA GLU A 126 5.07 -0.55 -17.03
C GLU A 126 6.54 -0.82 -16.66
N PRO A 127 7.06 -0.44 -15.48
CA PRO A 127 8.47 -0.66 -15.14
C PRO A 127 8.84 -2.14 -15.11
N PHE A 128 7.92 -3.00 -14.68
CA PHE A 128 8.16 -4.45 -14.60
C PHE A 128 8.11 -5.11 -15.98
N VAL A 129 7.14 -4.75 -16.81
CA VAL A 129 7.03 -5.25 -18.19
C VAL A 129 8.28 -4.87 -18.99
N ARG A 130 8.74 -3.62 -18.87
CA ARG A 130 9.98 -3.16 -19.52
C ARG A 130 11.21 -3.89 -18.98
N ALA A 131 11.25 -4.20 -17.69
CA ALA A 131 12.33 -4.97 -17.08
C ALA A 131 12.30 -6.47 -17.43
N GLY A 132 11.26 -6.94 -18.12
CA GLY A 132 11.15 -8.34 -18.56
C GLY A 132 10.33 -9.24 -17.65
N ALA A 133 9.52 -8.69 -16.74
CA ALA A 133 8.59 -9.45 -15.90
C ALA A 133 7.16 -9.31 -16.38
N HIS A 134 6.35 -10.34 -16.18
CA HIS A 134 4.90 -10.18 -16.22
C HIS A 134 4.43 -9.48 -14.94
N PHE A 135 3.43 -8.62 -15.08
CA PHE A 135 2.81 -7.95 -13.94
C PHE A 135 1.32 -8.28 -13.91
N VAL A 136 0.89 -8.91 -12.81
CA VAL A 136 -0.48 -9.42 -12.67
C VAL A 136 -1.18 -8.65 -11.57
N ILE A 137 -2.30 -8.01 -11.86
CA ILE A 137 -3.08 -7.25 -10.90
C ILE A 137 -4.40 -7.98 -10.64
N LEU A 138 -4.71 -8.21 -9.37
CA LEU A 138 -5.88 -8.98 -8.97
C LEU A 138 -7.10 -8.10 -8.74
N ASP A 139 -8.28 -8.56 -9.18
CA ASP A 139 -9.56 -8.16 -8.64
C ASP A 139 -10.06 -9.20 -7.65
N PHE A 140 -10.68 -8.75 -6.59
CA PHE A 140 -11.30 -9.58 -5.55
C PHE A 140 -12.47 -8.82 -4.92
N THR A 141 -13.38 -9.54 -4.24
CA THR A 141 -14.55 -8.95 -3.61
C THR A 141 -14.18 -7.89 -2.58
N ASN A 142 -15.06 -6.97 -2.30
CA ASN A 142 -14.89 -6.00 -1.20
C ASN A 142 -15.68 -6.44 0.05
N VAL A 143 -15.36 -5.83 1.20
CA VAL A 143 -15.93 -6.23 2.49
C VAL A 143 -17.41 -5.93 2.61
N ASP A 144 -17.94 -4.93 1.89
CA ASP A 144 -19.36 -4.61 1.89
C ASP A 144 -20.18 -5.72 1.19
N GLU A 145 -19.60 -6.34 0.13
CA GLU A 145 -20.22 -7.47 -0.59
C GLU A 145 -20.19 -8.78 0.19
N THR A 146 -19.32 -8.88 1.22
CA THR A 146 -19.16 -10.09 2.04
C THR A 146 -19.86 -10.00 3.40
N GLY A 147 -20.74 -9.02 3.59
CA GLY A 147 -21.43 -8.78 4.84
C GLY A 147 -20.51 -8.37 5.99
N GLY A 148 -19.33 -7.82 5.70
CA GLY A 148 -18.34 -7.37 6.68
C GLY A 148 -17.23 -8.38 6.97
N SER A 149 -17.18 -9.54 6.30
CA SER A 149 -16.14 -10.55 6.49
C SER A 149 -14.93 -10.31 5.58
N LEU A 150 -13.72 -10.44 6.13
CA LEU A 150 -12.47 -10.39 5.35
C LEU A 150 -12.03 -11.77 4.82
N PHE A 151 -12.62 -12.88 5.31
CA PHE A 151 -12.25 -14.22 4.88
C PHE A 151 -12.39 -14.44 3.37
N PRO A 152 -13.53 -14.08 2.72
CA PRO A 152 -13.68 -14.32 1.28
C PRO A 152 -12.63 -13.60 0.44
N MET A 153 -12.22 -12.38 0.84
CA MET A 153 -11.19 -11.61 0.13
C MET A 153 -9.84 -12.34 0.18
N VAL A 154 -9.45 -12.80 1.37
CA VAL A 154 -8.19 -13.52 1.57
C VAL A 154 -8.19 -14.84 0.80
N GLU A 155 -9.30 -15.59 0.82
CA GLU A 155 -9.46 -16.83 0.08
C GLU A 155 -9.37 -16.62 -1.44
N GLN A 156 -9.99 -15.57 -1.97
CA GLN A 156 -9.92 -15.24 -3.38
C GLN A 156 -8.48 -14.91 -3.80
N VAL A 157 -7.75 -14.12 -3.01
CA VAL A 157 -6.36 -13.78 -3.32
C VAL A 157 -5.44 -15.01 -3.23
N ARG A 158 -5.63 -15.89 -2.24
CA ARG A 158 -4.93 -17.19 -2.18
C ARG A 158 -5.21 -18.04 -3.41
N ARG A 159 -6.47 -18.16 -3.82
CA ARG A 159 -6.88 -18.85 -5.04
C ARG A 159 -6.21 -18.26 -6.28
N ALA A 160 -6.15 -16.94 -6.40
CA ALA A 160 -5.48 -16.27 -7.51
C ALA A 160 -3.99 -16.62 -7.58
N VAL A 161 -3.27 -16.59 -6.46
CA VAL A 161 -1.85 -16.97 -6.39
C VAL A 161 -1.66 -18.43 -6.83
N GLY A 162 -2.49 -19.35 -6.31
CA GLY A 162 -2.48 -20.76 -6.71
C GLY A 162 -2.80 -20.96 -8.18
N TRP A 163 -3.77 -20.21 -8.71
CA TRP A 163 -4.12 -20.23 -10.14
C TRP A 163 -2.96 -19.76 -11.01
N ILE A 164 -2.32 -18.64 -10.65
CA ILE A 164 -1.17 -18.09 -11.37
C ILE A 164 -0.02 -19.10 -11.41
N TYR A 165 0.29 -19.75 -10.27
CA TYR A 165 1.31 -20.78 -10.22
C TYR A 165 1.02 -21.91 -11.21
N LYS A 166 -0.21 -22.43 -11.21
CA LYS A 166 -0.62 -23.57 -12.07
C LYS A 166 -0.68 -23.21 -13.55
N ASN A 167 -0.92 -21.93 -13.88
CA ASN A 167 -1.16 -21.48 -15.25
C ASN A 167 -0.05 -20.58 -15.80
N ALA A 168 1.04 -20.35 -15.07
CA ALA A 168 2.13 -19.44 -15.47
C ALA A 168 2.61 -19.70 -16.90
N GLY A 169 2.83 -20.95 -17.26
CA GLY A 169 3.31 -21.35 -18.58
C GLY A 169 2.35 -20.98 -19.73
N ALA A 170 1.04 -20.91 -19.47
CA ALA A 170 0.03 -20.58 -20.49
C ALA A 170 0.16 -19.15 -21.01
N PHE A 171 0.71 -18.23 -20.20
CA PHE A 171 0.97 -16.85 -20.60
C PHE A 171 2.46 -16.49 -20.69
N GLY A 172 3.35 -17.51 -20.74
CA GLY A 172 4.79 -17.32 -20.93
C GLY A 172 5.56 -17.01 -19.65
N GLY A 173 4.96 -17.18 -18.48
CA GLY A 173 5.56 -16.95 -17.19
C GLY A 173 6.30 -18.19 -16.64
N ASP A 174 7.14 -17.94 -15.64
CA ASP A 174 7.89 -18.96 -14.90
C ASP A 174 7.26 -19.15 -13.50
N ALA A 175 6.59 -20.28 -13.27
CA ALA A 175 5.98 -20.63 -11.99
C ALA A 175 7.00 -20.71 -10.84
N SER A 176 8.29 -20.95 -11.13
CA SER A 176 9.35 -20.98 -10.11
C SER A 176 9.83 -19.57 -9.69
N ARG A 177 9.34 -18.52 -10.32
CA ARG A 177 9.75 -17.13 -10.12
C ARG A 177 8.55 -16.21 -9.88
N LEU A 178 7.69 -16.60 -8.91
CA LEU A 178 6.55 -15.79 -8.47
C LEU A 178 6.97 -14.86 -7.33
N TYR A 179 6.55 -13.62 -7.44
CA TYR A 179 6.74 -12.56 -6.43
C TYR A 179 5.40 -11.89 -6.14
N LEU A 180 5.24 -11.35 -4.93
CA LEU A 180 4.04 -10.63 -4.53
C LEU A 180 4.41 -9.22 -4.09
N THR A 181 3.66 -8.25 -4.59
CA THR A 181 3.74 -6.85 -4.12
C THR A 181 2.36 -6.41 -3.71
N SER A 182 2.27 -5.65 -2.63
CA SER A 182 0.98 -5.20 -2.10
C SER A 182 1.09 -3.85 -1.42
N HIS A 183 -0.07 -3.20 -1.21
CA HIS A 183 -0.11 -1.91 -0.54
C HIS A 183 -1.36 -1.77 0.35
N SER A 184 -1.21 -1.12 1.53
CA SER A 184 -2.32 -0.77 2.42
C SER A 184 -3.11 -2.00 2.89
N SER A 185 -4.44 -1.99 2.77
CA SER A 185 -5.27 -3.17 3.07
C SER A 185 -4.94 -4.38 2.19
N GLY A 186 -4.35 -4.18 1.01
CA GLY A 186 -3.76 -5.24 0.20
C GLY A 186 -2.55 -5.88 0.89
N SER A 187 -1.75 -5.11 1.65
CA SER A 187 -0.64 -5.67 2.43
C SER A 187 -1.08 -6.45 3.66
N HIS A 188 -2.25 -6.15 4.22
CA HIS A 188 -2.89 -7.04 5.19
C HIS A 188 -3.17 -8.41 4.53
N ILE A 189 -3.83 -8.41 3.35
CA ILE A 189 -4.11 -9.64 2.61
C ILE A 189 -2.81 -10.34 2.20
N GLY A 190 -1.81 -9.59 1.70
CA GLY A 190 -0.47 -10.08 1.38
C GLY A 190 0.20 -10.76 2.57
N GLY A 191 0.08 -10.19 3.76
CA GLY A 191 0.52 -10.81 5.02
C GLY A 191 -0.15 -12.17 5.27
N CYS A 192 -1.47 -12.27 5.06
CA CYS A 192 -2.21 -13.52 5.17
C CYS A 192 -1.82 -14.55 4.08
N VAL A 193 -1.35 -14.09 2.92
CA VAL A 193 -0.87 -14.94 1.82
C VAL A 193 0.51 -15.53 2.13
N VAL A 194 1.47 -14.69 2.58
CA VAL A 194 2.84 -15.15 2.88
C VAL A 194 2.93 -16.02 4.13
N THR A 195 1.92 -15.96 5.01
CA THR A 195 1.80 -16.83 6.20
C THR A 195 0.79 -17.96 6.01
N HIS A 196 0.43 -18.28 4.76
CA HIS A 196 -0.44 -19.40 4.44
C HIS A 196 0.34 -20.72 4.30
N ASP A 197 -0.27 -21.83 4.72
CA ASP A 197 0.30 -23.18 4.51
C ASP A 197 -0.14 -23.72 3.15
N TRP A 198 0.65 -23.45 2.12
CA TRP A 198 0.38 -23.84 0.73
C TRP A 198 0.30 -25.34 0.48
N ARG A 199 0.79 -26.17 1.41
CA ARG A 199 0.66 -27.64 1.33
C ARG A 199 -0.81 -28.08 1.35
N ARG A 200 -1.71 -27.26 1.91
CA ARG A 200 -3.15 -27.53 1.93
C ARG A 200 -3.78 -27.57 0.54
N GLU A 201 -3.19 -26.84 -0.42
CA GLU A 201 -3.59 -26.84 -1.83
C GLU A 201 -2.67 -27.68 -2.72
N ASN A 202 -1.80 -28.54 -2.12
CA ASN A 202 -0.77 -29.30 -2.81
C ASN A 202 0.19 -28.42 -3.62
N LEU A 203 0.56 -27.26 -3.09
CA LEU A 203 1.49 -26.31 -3.69
C LEU A 203 2.78 -26.23 -2.86
N PRO A 204 3.92 -25.80 -3.47
CA PRO A 204 5.19 -25.64 -2.76
C PRO A 204 5.06 -24.62 -1.62
N VAL A 205 5.69 -24.87 -0.48
CA VAL A 205 5.68 -23.96 0.68
C VAL A 205 6.35 -22.63 0.38
N ASP A 206 7.27 -22.61 -0.58
CA ASP A 206 8.04 -21.47 -1.07
C ASP A 206 7.52 -20.98 -2.44
N ILE A 207 6.22 -21.11 -2.70
CA ILE A 207 5.57 -20.69 -3.95
C ILE A 207 5.92 -19.25 -4.36
N LEU A 208 6.07 -18.36 -3.37
CA LEU A 208 6.53 -16.99 -3.56
C LEU A 208 8.03 -16.90 -3.23
N LYS A 209 8.83 -16.43 -4.17
CA LYS A 209 10.28 -16.25 -4.03
C LYS A 209 10.67 -14.92 -3.37
N GLY A 210 9.72 -14.04 -3.21
CA GLY A 210 9.84 -12.79 -2.48
C GLY A 210 8.51 -12.10 -2.37
N ALA A 211 8.32 -11.26 -1.34
CA ALA A 211 7.15 -10.42 -1.21
C ALA A 211 7.53 -9.04 -0.66
N THR A 212 6.95 -8.00 -1.26
CA THR A 212 7.06 -6.62 -0.78
C THR A 212 5.68 -6.15 -0.29
N LEU A 213 5.60 -5.86 1.01
CA LEU A 213 4.37 -5.45 1.66
C LEU A 213 4.51 -3.99 2.13
N GLY A 214 3.87 -3.06 1.42
CA GLY A 214 3.92 -1.64 1.72
C GLY A 214 2.76 -1.18 2.61
N SER A 215 3.06 -0.49 3.70
CA SER A 215 2.07 0.24 4.48
C SER A 215 0.90 -0.63 4.96
N GLY A 216 1.19 -1.79 5.53
CA GLY A 216 0.20 -2.80 5.89
C GLY A 216 -0.28 -2.77 7.34
N MET A 217 -1.18 -3.69 7.63
CA MET A 217 -1.68 -4.01 8.97
C MET A 217 -1.49 -5.51 9.19
N TYR A 218 -0.76 -5.90 10.22
CA TYR A 218 -0.32 -7.29 10.42
C TYR A 218 -0.83 -7.90 11.74
N ASP A 219 -1.39 -7.05 12.61
CA ASP A 219 -2.20 -7.42 13.78
C ASP A 219 -3.53 -6.71 13.71
N LEU A 220 -4.63 -7.46 13.67
CA LEU A 220 -5.98 -6.91 13.55
C LEU A 220 -6.55 -6.41 14.88
N LYS A 221 -5.91 -6.66 16.03
CA LYS A 221 -6.41 -6.21 17.33
C LYS A 221 -6.68 -4.70 17.36
N PRO A 222 -5.70 -3.80 17.10
CA PRO A 222 -5.96 -2.38 17.12
C PRO A 222 -6.89 -1.92 15.99
N VAL A 223 -6.87 -2.62 14.85
CA VAL A 223 -7.77 -2.32 13.72
C VAL A 223 -9.23 -2.55 14.11
N ARG A 224 -9.50 -3.65 14.83
CA ARG A 224 -10.82 -3.99 15.37
C ARG A 224 -11.32 -2.94 16.37
N LEU A 225 -10.45 -2.36 17.17
CA LEU A 225 -10.79 -1.32 18.13
C LEU A 225 -11.06 0.04 17.48
N SER A 226 -10.63 0.25 16.23
CA SER A 226 -10.78 1.50 15.49
C SER A 226 -12.14 1.61 14.77
N LYS A 227 -12.39 2.80 14.18
CA LYS A 227 -13.57 3.06 13.35
C LYS A 227 -13.76 2.08 12.18
N ARG A 228 -12.78 1.22 11.86
CA ARG A 228 -12.92 0.20 10.80
C ARG A 228 -13.93 -0.87 11.16
N SER A 229 -14.25 -1.08 12.44
CA SER A 229 -15.36 -1.93 12.90
C SER A 229 -16.76 -1.45 12.48
N LYS A 230 -16.88 -0.23 11.97
CA LYS A 230 -18.14 0.26 11.39
C LYS A 230 -18.54 -0.51 10.12
N TYR A 231 -17.57 -1.09 9.39
CA TYR A 231 -17.81 -1.82 8.14
C TYR A 231 -17.17 -3.22 8.10
N VAL A 232 -16.17 -3.51 8.91
CA VAL A 232 -15.66 -4.87 9.09
C VAL A 232 -16.28 -5.45 10.36
N LYS A 233 -16.93 -6.58 10.25
CA LYS A 233 -17.50 -7.31 11.41
C LYS A 233 -16.45 -8.27 11.96
N PHE A 234 -15.49 -7.72 12.69
CA PHE A 234 -14.42 -8.50 13.29
C PHE A 234 -14.97 -9.50 14.33
N THR A 235 -14.53 -10.75 14.23
CA THR A 235 -14.69 -11.80 15.23
C THR A 235 -13.34 -12.16 15.82
N ASP A 236 -13.32 -12.88 16.95
CA ASP A 236 -12.08 -13.39 17.54
C ASP A 236 -11.37 -14.34 16.57
N GLU A 237 -12.12 -15.16 15.84
CA GLU A 237 -11.60 -16.05 14.81
C GLU A 237 -10.94 -15.27 13.66
N MET A 238 -11.59 -14.21 13.18
CA MET A 238 -11.04 -13.37 12.10
C MET A 238 -9.78 -12.65 12.55
N GLU A 239 -9.79 -12.06 13.75
CA GLU A 239 -8.63 -11.40 14.36
C GLU A 239 -7.46 -12.37 14.49
N GLU A 240 -7.70 -13.59 14.98
CA GLU A 240 -6.68 -14.61 15.11
C GLU A 240 -6.17 -15.09 13.74
N ALA A 241 -7.07 -15.54 12.87
CA ALA A 241 -6.70 -16.20 11.61
C ALA A 241 -6.06 -15.25 10.58
N LEU A 242 -6.41 -13.95 10.62
CA LEU A 242 -5.99 -12.97 9.62
C LEU A 242 -4.99 -11.93 10.17
N SER A 243 -4.43 -12.15 11.36
CA SER A 243 -3.28 -11.38 11.86
C SER A 243 -1.97 -12.10 11.51
N ALA A 244 -1.33 -11.70 10.40
CA ALA A 244 -0.14 -12.36 9.88
C ALA A 244 0.98 -12.49 10.93
N GLN A 245 1.10 -11.52 11.83
CA GLN A 245 2.09 -11.51 12.91
C GLN A 245 1.97 -12.71 13.86
N ARG A 246 0.80 -13.36 13.93
CA ARG A 246 0.53 -14.53 14.78
C ARG A 246 0.91 -15.85 14.10
N HIS A 247 1.29 -15.84 12.81
CA HIS A 247 1.48 -17.04 11.99
C HIS A 247 2.87 -17.16 11.37
N LEU A 248 3.89 -16.56 11.98
CA LEU A 248 5.26 -16.49 11.44
C LEU A 248 5.93 -17.87 11.24
N SER A 249 5.49 -18.89 11.95
CA SER A 249 5.97 -20.27 11.74
C SER A 249 5.69 -20.81 10.32
N LYS A 250 4.67 -20.26 9.64
CA LYS A 250 4.30 -20.63 8.27
C LYS A 250 4.98 -19.77 7.20
N LEU A 251 5.68 -18.69 7.60
CA LEU A 251 6.35 -17.79 6.67
C LEU A 251 7.58 -18.46 6.07
N ASN A 252 7.58 -18.63 4.74
CA ASN A 252 8.69 -19.20 3.97
C ASN A 252 9.16 -18.28 2.83
N THR A 253 8.65 -17.07 2.78
CA THR A 253 8.93 -16.06 1.73
C THR A 253 9.81 -14.96 2.29
N PRO A 254 10.95 -14.60 1.68
CA PRO A 254 11.71 -13.41 2.02
C PRO A 254 10.87 -12.15 1.86
N LEU A 255 10.89 -11.27 2.87
CA LEU A 255 10.05 -10.08 2.89
C LEU A 255 10.84 -8.79 2.71
N ILE A 256 10.24 -7.84 2.00
CA ILE A 256 10.53 -6.41 2.10
C ILE A 256 9.28 -5.76 2.71
N LEU A 257 9.44 -5.13 3.86
CA LEU A 257 8.39 -4.35 4.51
C LEU A 257 8.68 -2.87 4.31
N ALA A 258 7.67 -2.06 4.02
CA ALA A 258 7.89 -0.64 3.76
C ALA A 258 6.78 0.23 4.35
N TYR A 259 7.13 1.46 4.74
CA TYR A 259 6.17 2.50 5.12
C TYR A 259 6.75 3.90 4.85
N GLY A 260 5.87 4.90 4.72
CA GLY A 260 6.27 6.30 4.60
C GLY A 260 6.32 7.01 5.95
N SER A 261 7.34 7.84 6.18
CA SER A 261 7.53 8.53 7.48
C SER A 261 6.43 9.56 7.78
N CYS A 262 5.64 9.97 6.77
CA CYS A 262 4.47 10.83 6.93
C CYS A 262 3.14 10.05 6.98
N GLU A 263 3.17 8.72 7.15
CA GLU A 263 1.96 7.93 7.38
C GLU A 263 1.44 8.03 8.82
N THR A 264 0.25 7.48 9.06
CA THR A 264 -0.32 7.43 10.40
C THR A 264 0.58 6.65 11.37
N PRO A 265 0.58 6.98 12.66
CA PRO A 265 1.40 6.29 13.65
C PRO A 265 1.20 4.77 13.69
N GLU A 266 -0.06 4.31 13.54
CA GLU A 266 -0.38 2.87 13.60
C GLU A 266 0.14 2.10 12.39
N PHE A 267 0.09 2.65 11.16
CA PHE A 267 0.65 1.98 9.99
C PHE A 267 2.19 1.88 10.10
N GLN A 268 2.84 2.93 10.57
CA GLN A 268 4.28 2.90 10.85
C GLN A 268 4.61 1.89 11.95
N ARG A 269 3.87 1.91 13.07
CA ARG A 269 4.09 0.98 14.20
C ARG A 269 3.88 -0.47 13.77
N GLN A 270 2.75 -0.79 13.15
CA GLN A 270 2.45 -2.16 12.70
C GLN A 270 3.51 -2.71 11.74
N THR A 271 4.04 -1.88 10.84
CA THR A 271 5.09 -2.30 9.92
C THR A 271 6.40 -2.57 10.67
N ARG A 272 6.78 -1.71 11.62
CA ARG A 272 7.97 -1.92 12.46
C ARG A 272 7.85 -3.14 13.37
N ASP A 273 6.68 -3.33 13.99
CA ASP A 273 6.45 -4.45 14.89
C ASP A 273 6.47 -5.79 14.15
N PHE A 274 5.87 -5.83 12.95
CA PHE A 274 5.91 -7.01 12.10
C PHE A 274 7.34 -7.30 11.62
N TYR A 275 8.10 -6.28 11.21
CA TYR A 275 9.52 -6.42 10.89
C TYR A 275 10.31 -7.01 12.06
N ALA A 276 10.13 -6.46 13.25
CA ALA A 276 10.82 -6.95 14.46
C ALA A 276 10.46 -8.41 14.76
N ALA A 277 9.17 -8.78 14.64
CA ALA A 277 8.69 -10.13 14.88
C ALA A 277 9.24 -11.14 13.85
N VAL A 278 9.24 -10.78 12.55
CA VAL A 278 9.80 -11.62 11.46
C VAL A 278 11.31 -11.82 11.67
N LYS A 279 12.04 -10.75 12.01
CA LYS A 279 13.47 -10.80 12.31
C LYS A 279 13.78 -11.67 13.53
N ALA A 280 13.00 -11.53 14.60
CA ALA A 280 13.13 -12.35 15.81
C ALA A 280 12.82 -13.84 15.54
N ALA A 281 11.94 -14.13 14.58
CA ALA A 281 11.67 -15.49 14.12
C ALA A 281 12.77 -16.07 13.20
N GLY A 282 13.88 -15.34 12.98
CA GLY A 282 14.99 -15.77 12.12
C GLY A 282 14.65 -15.83 10.63
N LYS A 283 13.61 -15.13 10.18
CA LYS A 283 13.17 -15.14 8.79
C LYS A 283 13.79 -13.96 8.01
N PRO A 284 14.11 -14.12 6.71
CA PRO A 284 14.66 -13.05 5.89
C PRO A 284 13.68 -11.88 5.75
N VAL A 285 14.09 -10.70 6.18
CA VAL A 285 13.27 -9.49 6.09
C VAL A 285 14.13 -8.24 5.99
N GLU A 286 13.72 -7.31 5.15
CA GLU A 286 14.26 -5.96 5.01
C GLU A 286 13.17 -4.93 5.35
N LEU A 287 13.56 -3.79 5.92
CA LEU A 287 12.67 -2.67 6.22
C LEU A 287 13.09 -1.44 5.42
N LEU A 288 12.19 -0.89 4.64
CA LEU A 288 12.37 0.35 3.90
C LEU A 288 11.50 1.46 4.49
N VAL A 289 12.12 2.60 4.79
CA VAL A 289 11.42 3.80 5.21
C VAL A 289 11.44 4.83 4.10
N GLY A 290 10.28 5.23 3.62
CA GLY A 290 10.11 6.31 2.66
C GLY A 290 10.08 7.65 3.37
N GLU A 291 11.25 8.29 3.50
CA GLU A 291 11.35 9.58 4.19
C GLU A 291 10.58 10.68 3.43
N GLY A 292 9.69 11.35 4.13
CA GLY A 292 8.85 12.42 3.58
C GLY A 292 7.66 11.94 2.76
N TYR A 293 7.47 10.63 2.55
CA TYR A 293 6.31 10.10 1.83
C TYR A 293 5.13 9.81 2.77
N ASN A 294 3.93 10.19 2.34
CA ASN A 294 2.69 9.71 2.94
C ASN A 294 2.24 8.38 2.30
N HIS A 295 1.14 7.83 2.83
CA HIS A 295 0.58 6.55 2.43
C HIS A 295 0.35 6.38 0.92
N PHE A 296 -0.16 7.41 0.25
CA PHE A 296 -0.50 7.35 -1.17
C PHE A 296 0.74 7.54 -2.06
N GLU A 297 1.67 8.39 -1.63
CA GLU A 297 2.93 8.63 -2.33
C GLU A 297 3.87 7.44 -2.28
N MET A 298 3.85 6.67 -1.18
CA MET A 298 4.61 5.41 -1.09
C MET A 298 4.32 4.49 -2.26
N LEU A 299 3.05 4.34 -2.65
CA LEU A 299 2.67 3.50 -3.78
C LEU A 299 3.18 4.05 -5.12
N GLU A 300 3.24 5.39 -5.30
CA GLU A 300 3.75 5.98 -6.53
C GLU A 300 5.22 5.59 -6.79
N THR A 301 6.00 5.34 -5.73
CA THR A 301 7.40 4.93 -5.88
C THR A 301 7.54 3.55 -6.56
N LEU A 302 6.49 2.72 -6.57
CA LEU A 302 6.47 1.43 -7.25
C LEU A 302 6.34 1.58 -8.79
N SER A 303 5.70 2.65 -9.26
CA SER A 303 5.56 2.93 -10.71
C SER A 303 6.82 3.52 -11.35
N ASN A 304 7.87 3.73 -10.57
CA ASN A 304 9.16 4.23 -11.03
C ASN A 304 10.26 3.18 -10.76
N PRO A 305 10.97 2.68 -11.77
CA PRO A 305 12.01 1.65 -11.58
C PRO A 305 13.20 2.11 -10.71
N TYR A 306 13.37 3.42 -10.55
CA TYR A 306 14.36 4.05 -9.66
C TYR A 306 13.76 4.51 -8.33
N GLY A 307 12.43 4.45 -8.17
CA GLY A 307 11.73 4.78 -6.93
C GLY A 307 12.05 3.79 -5.82
N LEU A 308 11.71 4.16 -4.58
CA LEU A 308 12.03 3.35 -3.41
C LEU A 308 11.53 1.90 -3.54
N LEU A 309 10.23 1.72 -3.81
CA LEU A 309 9.64 0.39 -3.96
C LEU A 309 9.97 -0.24 -5.31
N GLY A 310 9.92 0.51 -6.42
CA GLY A 310 10.18 -0.05 -7.75
C GLY A 310 11.56 -0.67 -7.85
N ARG A 311 12.60 0.04 -7.39
CA ARG A 311 13.98 -0.46 -7.35
C ARG A 311 14.11 -1.69 -6.45
N ALA A 312 13.51 -1.66 -5.26
CA ALA A 312 13.62 -2.76 -4.29
C ALA A 312 12.93 -4.03 -4.82
N VAL A 313 11.73 -3.91 -5.40
CA VAL A 313 11.01 -5.06 -5.97
C VAL A 313 11.73 -5.62 -7.18
N LEU A 314 12.23 -4.77 -8.10
CA LEU A 314 13.03 -5.24 -9.25
C LEU A 314 14.29 -5.97 -8.78
N ALA A 315 14.99 -5.44 -7.78
CA ALA A 315 16.18 -6.10 -7.20
C ALA A 315 15.81 -7.45 -6.56
N GLN A 316 14.71 -7.54 -5.79
CA GLN A 316 14.22 -8.80 -5.23
C GLN A 316 13.89 -9.82 -6.32
N MET A 317 13.38 -9.38 -7.46
CA MET A 317 13.10 -10.20 -8.63
C MET A 317 14.35 -10.54 -9.46
N GLN A 318 15.55 -10.04 -9.07
CA GLN A 318 16.79 -10.15 -9.82
C GLN A 318 16.70 -9.51 -11.22
N LEU A 319 16.01 -8.38 -11.30
CA LEU A 319 15.84 -7.56 -12.50
C LEU A 319 16.48 -6.18 -12.28
N GLY A 320 17.00 -5.60 -13.37
CA GLY A 320 17.45 -4.20 -13.38
C GLY A 320 16.42 -3.28 -14.03
N PRO A 321 16.46 -1.97 -13.74
CA PRO A 321 15.67 -0.99 -14.46
C PRO A 321 16.11 -0.94 -15.93
N ARG A 322 15.14 -0.82 -16.84
CA ARG A 322 15.33 -0.68 -18.29
C ARG A 322 14.52 0.50 -18.82
#